data_a42e7f49817f4193c80c298a3a79f2d4
#
_entry.id   a42e7f49817f4193c80c298a3a79f2d4
#
_cell.length_a   1.000
_cell.length_b   1.000
_cell.length_c   1.000
_cell.angle_alpha   90.00
_cell.angle_beta   90.00
_cell.angle_gamma   90.00
#
_symmetry.space_group_name_H-M   'P 1'
#
loop_
_entity.id
_entity.type
_entity.pdbx_description
1 polymer ?
#
loop_
_entity_poly.entity_id
_entity_poly.type
_entity_poly.pdbx_seq_one_letter_code
_entity_poly.pdbx_strand_id
1 'polypeptide(L)'
;MALENYLECYHCPVAHPGFSKLIDVDPDSYNLLAGARTSSQLGPVRASALDGSGRAAYDPTGDVGQSQYHFIWPNTTINIAPGPQNVSIERWVPVDAKTTVEVTDYFFGTDVDEGTIEEIIAFDTQVAEEDVALVKAVQTGLDSRAVNQGKLMTESERLIASFQRTVYDALAESR
;
A
#
# COMPACT_ATOMS: atom_id res chain seq x y z
N MET A 1 1.00 -12.99 -1.79
CA MET A 1 -0.29 -12.52 -1.19
C MET A 1 -0.16 -11.15 -0.56
N ALA A 2 0.60 -10.93 0.53
CA ALA A 2 0.70 -9.60 1.16
C ALA A 2 1.18 -8.51 0.18
N LEU A 3 2.28 -8.72 -0.52
CA LEU A 3 2.77 -7.77 -1.55
C LEU A 3 1.82 -7.60 -2.75
N GLU A 4 1.02 -8.59 -3.08
CA GLU A 4 0.00 -8.44 -4.13
C GLU A 4 -1.15 -7.55 -3.66
N ASN A 5 -1.55 -7.66 -2.39
CA ASN A 5 -2.51 -6.74 -1.76
C ASN A 5 -1.98 -5.30 -1.76
N TYR A 6 -0.72 -5.09 -1.41
CA TYR A 6 -0.08 -3.78 -1.44
C TYR A 6 -0.02 -3.15 -2.84
N LEU A 7 0.08 -3.96 -3.91
CA LEU A 7 0.31 -3.51 -5.29
C LEU A 7 -0.96 -3.10 -6.05
N GLU A 8 -2.08 -2.96 -5.38
CA GLU A 8 -3.33 -2.47 -5.97
C GLU A 8 -4.17 -1.76 -4.92
N CYS A 9 -5.14 -0.99 -5.33
CA CYS A 9 -6.09 -0.32 -4.45
C CYS A 9 -7.56 -0.54 -4.90
N TYR A 10 -7.81 -1.61 -5.65
CA TYR A 10 -9.16 -1.99 -6.04
C TYR A 10 -10.01 -2.43 -4.84
N HIS A 11 -9.36 -3.02 -3.82
CA HIS A 11 -10.00 -3.39 -2.55
C HIS A 11 -10.23 -2.18 -1.62
N CYS A 12 -9.46 -1.10 -1.76
CA CYS A 12 -9.43 0.02 -0.81
C CYS A 12 -10.82 0.63 -0.49
N PRO A 13 -11.74 0.84 -1.44
CA PRO A 13 -13.05 1.39 -1.14
C PRO A 13 -13.90 0.53 -0.20
N VAL A 14 -13.63 -0.78 -0.17
CA VAL A 14 -14.37 -1.76 0.63
C VAL A 14 -13.65 -2.06 1.95
N ALA A 15 -12.34 -2.30 1.88
CA ALA A 15 -11.53 -2.71 3.03
C ALA A 15 -11.09 -1.51 3.90
N HIS A 16 -10.80 -0.36 3.27
CA HIS A 16 -10.25 0.82 3.92
C HIS A 16 -11.14 2.06 3.76
N PRO A 17 -12.33 2.10 4.37
CA PRO A 17 -13.23 3.24 4.19
C PRO A 17 -12.65 4.56 4.72
N GLY A 18 -11.78 4.52 5.74
CA GLY A 18 -11.07 5.69 6.24
C GLY A 18 -10.06 6.23 5.22
N PHE A 19 -9.26 5.35 4.65
CA PHE A 19 -8.28 5.66 3.62
C PHE A 19 -8.94 6.23 2.36
N SER A 20 -9.97 5.57 1.85
CA SER A 20 -10.69 5.97 0.63
C SER A 20 -11.51 7.25 0.78
N LYS A 21 -11.81 7.70 2.00
CA LYS A 21 -12.36 9.03 2.27
C LYS A 21 -11.31 10.13 2.19
N LEU A 22 -10.06 9.79 2.50
CA LEU A 22 -8.93 10.71 2.52
C LEU A 22 -8.23 10.78 1.17
N ILE A 23 -7.88 9.63 0.61
CA ILE A 23 -7.14 9.50 -0.66
C ILE A 23 -8.10 9.17 -1.80
N ASP A 24 -7.94 9.84 -2.92
CA ASP A 24 -8.70 9.56 -4.12
C ASP A 24 -8.14 8.33 -4.83
N VAL A 25 -8.84 7.21 -4.65
CA VAL A 25 -8.48 5.90 -5.23
C VAL A 25 -9.24 5.59 -6.52
N ASP A 26 -9.96 6.56 -7.07
CA ASP A 26 -10.65 6.37 -8.35
C ASP A 26 -9.62 6.13 -9.46
N PRO A 27 -9.86 5.18 -10.38
CA PRO A 27 -8.90 4.79 -11.42
C PRO A 27 -8.40 5.95 -12.29
N ASP A 28 -9.20 7.00 -12.45
CA ASP A 28 -8.84 8.18 -13.24
C ASP A 28 -7.91 9.14 -12.47
N SER A 29 -7.85 9.03 -11.15
CA SER A 29 -7.06 9.88 -10.26
C SER A 29 -5.84 9.17 -9.68
N TYR A 30 -5.94 7.85 -9.46
CA TYR A 30 -4.94 7.02 -8.82
C TYR A 30 -3.94 6.47 -9.84
N ASN A 31 -2.72 6.97 -9.81
CA ASN A 31 -1.72 6.63 -10.81
C ASN A 31 -0.91 5.40 -10.42
N LEU A 32 -0.86 4.41 -11.31
CA LEU A 32 -0.05 3.22 -11.18
C LEU A 32 1.13 3.28 -12.15
N LEU A 33 2.36 3.08 -11.69
CA LEU A 33 3.57 3.12 -12.50
C LEU A 33 4.38 1.84 -12.29
N ALA A 34 4.64 1.10 -13.36
CA ALA A 34 5.45 -0.11 -13.34
C ALA A 34 6.86 0.17 -13.86
N GLY A 35 7.88 -0.20 -13.11
CA GLY A 35 9.27 -0.26 -13.52
C GLY A 35 9.77 -1.70 -13.62
N ALA A 36 11.03 -1.91 -13.97
CA ALA A 36 11.62 -3.25 -14.14
C ALA A 36 11.65 -4.05 -12.82
N ARG A 37 11.95 -3.40 -11.71
CA ARG A 37 12.02 -4.00 -10.35
C ARG A 37 11.42 -3.06 -9.30
N THR A 38 10.58 -2.14 -9.72
CA THR A 38 9.91 -1.17 -8.86
C THR A 38 8.49 -0.95 -9.35
N SER A 39 7.62 -0.56 -8.45
CA SER A 39 6.28 -0.08 -8.78
C SER A 39 5.96 1.14 -7.94
N SER A 40 5.11 2.01 -8.42
CA SER A 40 4.64 3.17 -7.65
C SER A 40 3.15 3.36 -7.84
N GLN A 41 2.50 3.77 -6.76
CA GLN A 41 1.11 4.16 -6.71
C GLN A 41 1.06 5.58 -6.13
N LEU A 42 0.36 6.48 -6.80
CA LEU A 42 0.27 7.88 -6.42
C LEU A 42 -1.20 8.28 -6.34
N GLY A 43 -1.64 8.76 -5.19
CA GLY A 43 -3.02 9.13 -4.93
C GLY A 43 -3.12 10.56 -4.38
N PRO A 44 -3.89 11.46 -5.01
CA PRO A 44 -4.14 12.78 -4.46
C PRO A 44 -5.07 12.71 -3.25
N VAL A 45 -5.01 13.70 -2.37
CA VAL A 45 -6.00 13.88 -1.30
C VAL A 45 -7.33 14.26 -1.94
N ARG A 46 -8.43 13.62 -1.49
CA ARG A 46 -9.78 13.97 -1.98
C ARG A 46 -10.15 15.41 -1.64
N ALA A 47 -10.73 16.11 -2.58
CA ALA A 47 -11.22 17.46 -2.36
C ALA A 47 -12.22 17.55 -1.18
N SER A 48 -13.04 16.53 -0.98
CA SER A 48 -13.95 16.44 0.16
C SER A 48 -13.28 16.27 1.52
N ALA A 49 -12.05 15.80 1.55
CA ALA A 49 -11.28 15.71 2.80
C ALA A 49 -10.66 17.05 3.21
N LEU A 50 -10.64 18.04 2.30
CA LEU A 50 -10.07 19.37 2.51
C LEU A 50 -11.06 20.38 3.10
N ASP A 51 -12.31 20.02 3.29
CA ASP A 51 -13.37 20.90 3.81
C ASP A 51 -13.37 21.06 5.35
N GLY A 52 -12.29 20.63 6.01
CA GLY A 52 -12.10 20.68 7.46
C GLY A 52 -12.60 19.43 8.21
N SER A 53 -13.14 18.45 7.50
CA SER A 53 -13.51 17.14 8.05
C SER A 53 -12.37 16.11 7.95
N GLY A 54 -11.28 16.46 7.24
CA GLY A 54 -10.11 15.61 7.05
C GLY A 54 -9.17 15.63 8.26
N ARG A 55 -8.24 14.70 8.28
CA ARG A 55 -7.18 14.63 9.30
C ARG A 55 -6.17 15.76 9.06
N ALA A 56 -5.90 16.58 10.06
CA ALA A 56 -4.98 17.73 9.95
C ALA A 56 -3.56 17.31 9.54
N ALA A 57 -3.14 16.11 9.93
CA ALA A 57 -1.84 15.54 9.58
C ALA A 57 -1.65 15.29 8.07
N TYR A 58 -2.74 15.25 7.29
CA TYR A 58 -2.73 14.91 5.85
C TYR A 58 -3.03 16.12 4.96
N ASP A 59 -2.58 17.28 5.34
CA ASP A 59 -2.77 18.52 4.56
C ASP A 59 -1.88 18.51 3.31
N PRO A 60 -2.46 18.43 2.07
CA PRO A 60 -1.69 18.41 0.84
C PRO A 60 -1.01 19.74 0.50
N THR A 61 -1.24 20.79 1.28
CA THR A 61 -0.51 22.07 1.17
C THR A 61 0.81 22.06 1.96
N GLY A 62 1.08 20.99 2.71
CA GLY A 62 2.34 20.75 3.41
C GLY A 62 3.50 20.39 2.47
N ASP A 63 4.54 19.79 3.01
CA ASP A 63 5.75 19.42 2.25
C ASP A 63 5.48 18.31 1.22
N VAL A 64 4.48 17.46 1.49
CA VAL A 64 4.07 16.36 0.61
C VAL A 64 2.63 16.56 0.13
N GLY A 65 2.48 16.78 -1.17
CA GLY A 65 1.18 17.13 -1.78
C GLY A 65 0.25 15.95 -2.10
N GLN A 66 0.74 14.72 -2.07
CA GLN A 66 -0.05 13.51 -2.39
C GLN A 66 0.55 12.28 -1.73
N SER A 67 -0.25 11.24 -1.56
CA SER A 67 0.26 9.95 -1.09
C SER A 67 1.09 9.24 -2.17
N GLN A 68 2.13 8.55 -1.73
CA GLN A 68 3.03 7.80 -2.59
C GLN A 68 3.34 6.45 -1.93
N TYR A 69 3.19 5.37 -2.71
CA TYR A 69 3.45 4.00 -2.29
C TYR A 69 4.37 3.36 -3.31
N HIS A 70 5.59 3.02 -2.91
CA HIS A 70 6.63 2.50 -3.79
C HIS A 70 7.03 1.11 -3.35
N PHE A 71 7.00 0.18 -4.28
CA PHE A 71 7.55 -1.16 -4.10
C PHE A 71 8.92 -1.25 -4.74
N ILE A 72 9.87 -1.86 -4.04
CA ILE A 72 11.23 -2.17 -4.49
C ILE A 72 11.44 -3.67 -4.34
N TRP A 73 11.66 -4.34 -5.45
CA TRP A 73 11.98 -5.76 -5.47
C TRP A 73 13.19 -6.09 -4.57
N PRO A 74 13.19 -7.19 -3.79
CA PRO A 74 12.12 -8.23 -3.78
C PRO A 74 11.02 -7.99 -2.73
N ASN A 75 11.20 -7.19 -1.69
CA ASN A 75 10.39 -7.23 -0.49
C ASN A 75 10.41 -5.95 0.34
N THR A 76 10.66 -4.81 -0.27
CA THR A 76 10.71 -3.52 0.43
C THR A 76 9.64 -2.59 -0.14
N THR A 77 8.93 -1.90 0.75
CA THR A 77 8.01 -0.83 0.38
C THR A 77 8.41 0.48 1.05
N ILE A 78 8.10 1.58 0.41
CA ILE A 78 8.35 2.94 0.91
C ILE A 78 7.04 3.71 0.74
N ASN A 79 6.52 4.24 1.84
CA ASN A 79 5.29 5.01 1.83
C ASN A 79 5.57 6.44 2.28
N ILE A 80 4.92 7.40 1.64
CA ILE A 80 5.00 8.80 1.97
C ILE A 80 3.57 9.34 2.02
N ALA A 81 3.13 9.76 3.19
CA ALA A 81 1.81 10.34 3.38
C ALA A 81 1.78 11.82 2.96
N PRO A 82 0.65 12.35 2.47
CA PRO A 82 0.50 13.79 2.29
C PRO A 82 0.63 14.52 3.63
N GLY A 83 1.13 15.73 3.63
CA GLY A 83 1.28 16.53 4.84
C GLY A 83 2.73 16.92 5.13
N PRO A 84 3.22 16.78 6.36
CA PRO A 84 4.58 17.13 6.73
C PRO A 84 5.58 16.12 6.15
N GLN A 85 6.88 16.40 6.31
CA GLN A 85 7.95 15.49 5.91
C GLN A 85 7.85 14.18 6.69
N ASN A 86 7.57 13.09 5.98
CA ASN A 86 7.46 11.75 6.54
C ASN A 86 7.85 10.71 5.50
N VAL A 87 8.31 9.55 5.97
CA VAL A 87 8.47 8.34 5.17
C VAL A 87 8.40 7.13 6.07
N SER A 88 7.69 6.09 5.67
CA SER A 88 7.83 4.76 6.24
C SER A 88 8.53 3.82 5.26
N ILE A 89 9.36 2.93 5.81
CA ILE A 89 10.04 1.86 5.07
C ILE A 89 9.63 0.55 5.69
N GLU A 90 9.01 -0.30 4.88
CA GLU A 90 8.54 -1.61 5.31
C GLU A 90 9.39 -2.71 4.66
N ARG A 91 9.68 -3.73 5.44
CA ARG A 91 10.38 -4.93 4.98
C ARG A 91 9.50 -6.15 5.22
N TRP A 92 9.21 -6.86 4.15
CA TRP A 92 8.36 -8.03 4.15
C TRP A 92 9.22 -9.29 4.20
N VAL A 93 9.42 -9.81 5.42
CA VAL A 93 10.36 -10.90 5.69
C VAL A 93 9.62 -12.25 5.72
N PRO A 94 9.83 -13.14 4.74
CA PRO A 94 9.27 -14.47 4.78
C PRO A 94 9.93 -15.30 5.89
N VAL A 95 9.12 -15.82 6.82
CA VAL A 95 9.58 -16.68 7.92
C VAL A 95 9.49 -18.15 7.48
N ASP A 96 8.38 -18.50 6.85
CA ASP A 96 8.12 -19.83 6.28
C ASP A 96 7.13 -19.72 5.10
N ALA A 97 6.69 -20.86 4.57
CA ALA A 97 5.77 -20.92 3.43
C ALA A 97 4.37 -20.29 3.68
N LYS A 98 4.03 -19.99 4.93
CA LYS A 98 2.71 -19.47 5.33
C LYS A 98 2.78 -18.19 6.16
N THR A 99 3.96 -17.80 6.58
CA THR A 99 4.17 -16.70 7.52
C THR A 99 5.12 -15.67 6.93
N THR A 100 4.67 -14.43 6.85
CA THR A 100 5.48 -13.26 6.53
C THR A 100 5.36 -12.28 7.70
N VAL A 101 6.50 -11.70 8.10
CA VAL A 101 6.55 -10.61 9.07
C VAL A 101 6.82 -9.32 8.33
N GLU A 102 6.03 -8.32 8.61
CA GLU A 102 6.27 -6.95 8.21
C GLU A 102 6.98 -6.21 9.33
N VAL A 103 8.00 -5.46 8.98
CA VAL A 103 8.75 -4.59 9.89
C VAL A 103 8.76 -3.19 9.29
N THR A 104 8.18 -2.24 10.01
CA THR A 104 8.03 -0.84 9.57
C THR A 104 8.93 0.07 10.39
N ASP A 105 9.75 0.85 9.73
CA ASP A 105 10.54 1.94 10.30
C ASP A 105 9.96 3.27 9.81
N TYR A 106 9.64 4.18 10.75
CA TYR A 106 9.09 5.50 10.46
C TYR A 106 10.15 6.59 10.65
N PHE A 107 10.16 7.55 9.74
CA PHE A 107 11.04 8.72 9.78
C PHE A 107 10.23 9.98 9.53
N PHE A 108 10.48 11.02 10.32
CA PHE A 108 9.81 12.31 10.22
C PHE A 108 10.80 13.45 10.17
N GLY A 109 10.40 14.57 9.58
CA GLY A 109 11.16 15.81 9.65
C GLY A 109 11.33 16.27 11.11
N THR A 110 12.40 17.00 11.38
CA THR A 110 12.75 17.47 12.74
C THR A 110 11.73 18.45 13.33
N ASP A 111 10.91 19.05 12.48
CA ASP A 111 9.94 20.08 12.86
C ASP A 111 8.50 19.52 12.96
N VAL A 112 8.33 18.21 12.78
CA VAL A 112 7.04 17.55 12.90
C VAL A 112 6.74 17.29 14.37
N ASP A 113 5.61 17.79 14.87
CA ASP A 113 5.20 17.62 16.25
C ASP A 113 4.76 16.17 16.55
N GLU A 114 4.88 15.79 17.84
CA GLU A 114 4.61 14.42 18.31
C GLU A 114 3.15 13.99 18.05
N GLY A 115 2.18 14.89 18.20
CA GLY A 115 0.77 14.58 17.95
C GLY A 115 0.50 14.23 16.49
N THR A 116 1.13 14.96 15.57
CA THR A 116 1.07 14.66 14.13
C THR A 116 1.72 13.32 13.80
N ILE A 117 2.87 13.01 14.41
CA ILE A 117 3.56 11.71 14.27
C ILE A 117 2.65 10.58 14.73
N GLU A 118 2.06 10.71 15.93
CA GLU A 118 1.15 9.70 16.48
C GLU A 118 -0.08 9.49 15.58
N GLU A 119 -0.65 10.56 15.02
CA GLU A 119 -1.82 10.48 14.14
C GLU A 119 -1.49 9.70 12.85
N ILE A 120 -0.34 9.98 12.23
CA ILE A 120 0.10 9.29 11.00
C ILE A 120 0.34 7.81 11.29
N ILE A 121 1.09 7.47 12.33
CA ILE A 121 1.38 6.08 12.70
C ILE A 121 0.11 5.32 13.05
N ALA A 122 -0.81 5.94 13.81
CA ALA A 122 -2.06 5.29 14.20
C ALA A 122 -2.96 4.99 12.99
N PHE A 123 -3.00 5.89 12.01
CA PHE A 123 -3.78 5.67 10.80
C PHE A 123 -3.17 4.58 9.90
N ASP A 124 -1.86 4.61 9.71
CA ASP A 124 -1.14 3.59 8.97
C ASP A 124 -1.31 2.19 9.60
N THR A 125 -1.17 2.11 10.93
CA THR A 125 -1.43 0.88 11.70
C THR A 125 -2.86 0.38 11.50
N GLN A 126 -3.86 1.26 11.50
CA GLN A 126 -5.25 0.86 11.25
C GLN A 126 -5.41 0.23 9.87
N VAL A 127 -4.84 0.84 8.82
CA VAL A 127 -4.91 0.30 7.45
C VAL A 127 -4.21 -1.06 7.38
N ALA A 128 -3.03 -1.19 8.00
CA ALA A 128 -2.29 -2.45 8.03
C ALA A 128 -3.09 -3.57 8.74
N GLU A 129 -3.79 -3.28 9.83
CA GLU A 129 -4.65 -4.26 10.52
C GLU A 129 -5.84 -4.71 9.64
N GLU A 130 -6.45 -3.79 8.89
CA GLU A 130 -7.50 -4.08 7.93
C GLU A 130 -6.98 -5.01 6.81
N ASP A 131 -5.79 -4.75 6.28
CA ASP A 131 -5.12 -5.59 5.27
C ASP A 131 -4.76 -6.98 5.80
N VAL A 132 -4.24 -7.08 7.01
CA VAL A 132 -3.94 -8.37 7.65
C VAL A 132 -5.18 -9.24 7.75
N ALA A 133 -6.32 -8.67 8.09
CA ALA A 133 -7.59 -9.39 8.16
C ALA A 133 -8.02 -9.90 6.78
N LEU A 134 -7.92 -9.04 5.75
CA LEU A 134 -8.25 -9.37 4.36
C LEU A 134 -7.35 -10.48 3.82
N VAL A 135 -6.03 -10.31 3.91
CA VAL A 135 -5.03 -11.25 3.40
C VAL A 135 -5.16 -12.63 4.05
N LYS A 136 -5.42 -12.70 5.36
CA LYS A 136 -5.68 -13.97 6.05
C LYS A 136 -6.94 -14.67 5.54
N ALA A 137 -8.01 -13.91 5.29
CA ALA A 137 -9.25 -14.46 4.75
C ALA A 137 -9.04 -15.01 3.33
N VAL A 138 -8.36 -14.25 2.47
CA VAL A 138 -8.04 -14.68 1.09
C VAL A 138 -7.14 -15.92 1.10
N GLN A 139 -6.10 -15.96 1.95
CA GLN A 139 -5.22 -17.12 2.08
C GLN A 139 -5.99 -18.39 2.51
N THR A 140 -6.94 -18.25 3.44
CA THR A 140 -7.81 -19.35 3.85
C THR A 140 -8.66 -19.86 2.67
N GLY A 141 -9.19 -18.94 1.86
CA GLY A 141 -9.94 -19.28 0.65
C GLY A 141 -9.09 -20.07 -0.37
N LEU A 142 -7.86 -19.63 -0.61
CA LEU A 142 -6.92 -20.31 -1.51
C LEU A 142 -6.52 -21.70 -0.99
N ASP A 143 -6.23 -21.82 0.31
CA ASP A 143 -5.87 -23.10 0.95
C ASP A 143 -7.01 -24.13 0.84
N SER A 144 -8.26 -23.70 0.77
CA SER A 144 -9.43 -24.56 0.56
C SER A 144 -9.47 -25.22 -0.82
N ARG A 145 -8.69 -24.70 -1.79
CA ARG A 145 -8.69 -25.12 -3.20
C ARG A 145 -10.06 -25.01 -3.91
N ALA A 146 -10.98 -24.26 -3.35
CA ALA A 146 -12.28 -23.98 -3.97
C ALA A 146 -12.14 -23.06 -5.20
N VAL A 147 -11.07 -22.25 -5.22
CA VAL A 147 -10.71 -21.36 -6.34
C VAL A 147 -9.38 -21.80 -6.91
N ASN A 148 -9.37 -22.26 -8.17
CA ASN A 148 -8.16 -22.73 -8.84
C ASN A 148 -7.52 -21.69 -9.77
N GLN A 149 -8.26 -20.66 -10.15
CA GLN A 149 -7.78 -19.58 -11.02
C GLN A 149 -8.42 -18.26 -10.60
N GLY A 150 -7.59 -17.23 -10.47
CA GLY A 150 -8.01 -15.83 -10.38
C GLY A 150 -7.91 -15.14 -11.74
N LYS A 151 -8.61 -14.03 -11.90
CA LYS A 151 -8.42 -13.09 -13.01
C LYS A 151 -7.97 -11.77 -12.44
N LEU A 152 -6.90 -11.23 -12.99
CA LEU A 152 -6.47 -9.88 -12.68
C LEU A 152 -7.25 -8.87 -13.54
N MET A 153 -7.61 -7.77 -12.95
CA MET A 153 -8.13 -6.59 -13.65
C MET A 153 -6.98 -5.92 -14.40
N THR A 154 -7.13 -5.75 -15.71
CA THR A 154 -6.03 -5.32 -16.59
C THR A 154 -5.48 -3.93 -16.26
N GLU A 155 -6.29 -3.04 -15.73
CA GLU A 155 -5.89 -1.67 -15.38
C GLU A 155 -5.55 -1.54 -13.90
N SER A 156 -6.47 -1.86 -13.00
CA SER A 156 -6.32 -1.64 -11.56
C SER A 156 -5.33 -2.58 -10.88
N GLU A 157 -5.10 -3.78 -11.44
CA GLU A 157 -4.19 -4.79 -10.88
C GLU A 157 -2.94 -5.04 -11.77
N ARG A 158 -2.61 -4.09 -12.65
CA ARG A 158 -1.46 -4.23 -13.57
C ARG A 158 -0.11 -4.35 -12.86
N LEU A 159 0.02 -3.78 -11.64
CA LEU A 159 1.26 -3.90 -10.87
C LEU A 159 1.41 -5.31 -10.28
N ILE A 160 0.32 -5.98 -9.93
CA ILE A 160 0.33 -7.40 -9.54
C ILE A 160 0.83 -8.24 -10.71
N ALA A 161 0.31 -8.01 -11.93
CA ALA A 161 0.76 -8.74 -13.12
C ALA A 161 2.27 -8.56 -13.38
N SER A 162 2.78 -7.34 -13.19
CA SER A 162 4.21 -7.03 -13.30
C SER A 162 5.03 -7.76 -12.22
N PHE A 163 4.58 -7.72 -10.98
CA PHE A 163 5.22 -8.41 -9.86
C PHE A 163 5.27 -9.92 -10.06
N GLN A 164 4.15 -10.54 -10.42
CA GLN A 164 4.07 -11.98 -10.67
C GLN A 164 5.01 -12.43 -11.78
N ARG A 165 5.17 -11.62 -12.84
CA ARG A 165 6.15 -11.88 -13.90
C ARG A 165 7.58 -11.85 -13.35
N THR A 166 7.92 -10.83 -12.55
CA THR A 166 9.25 -10.72 -11.93
C THR A 166 9.55 -11.91 -11.01
N VAL A 167 8.57 -12.37 -10.24
CA VAL A 167 8.69 -13.59 -9.41
C VAL A 167 8.95 -14.81 -10.29
N TYR A 168 8.18 -14.97 -11.37
CA TYR A 168 8.32 -16.10 -12.30
C TYR A 168 9.73 -16.13 -12.92
N ASP A 169 10.21 -14.99 -13.41
CA ASP A 169 11.51 -14.86 -14.05
C ASP A 169 12.65 -15.19 -13.05
N ALA A 170 12.58 -14.66 -11.83
CA ALA A 170 13.55 -14.95 -10.77
C ALA A 170 13.60 -16.46 -10.40
N LEU A 171 12.45 -17.13 -10.37
CA LEU A 171 12.38 -18.58 -10.12
C LEU A 171 12.88 -19.41 -11.31
N ALA A 172 12.72 -18.92 -12.54
CA ALA A 172 13.23 -19.59 -13.73
C ALA A 172 14.75 -19.49 -13.84
N GLU A 173 15.34 -18.36 -13.46
CA GLU A 173 16.80 -18.13 -13.46
C GLU A 173 17.52 -18.94 -12.37
N SER A 174 16.82 -19.35 -11.31
CA SER A 174 17.39 -20.12 -10.19
C SER A 174 17.45 -21.64 -10.42
N ARG A 175 17.00 -22.12 -11.57
CA ARG A 175 17.03 -23.54 -11.98
C ARG A 175 18.19 -23.83 -12.91
#